data_36c175cf972d0d660751349ec0474698
#
_entry.id   36c175cf972d0d660751349ec0474698
#
_cell.length_a   1.000
_cell.length_b   1.000
_cell.length_c   1.000
_cell.angle_alpha   90.00
_cell.angle_beta   90.00
_cell.angle_gamma   90.00
#
_symmetry.space_group_name_H-M   'P 1'
#
loop_
_entity.id
_entity.type
_entity.pdbx_description
1 polymer ?
#
loop_
_entity_poly.entity_id
_entity_poly.type
_entity_poly.pdbx_seq_one_letter_code
_entity_poly.pdbx_strand_id
1 'polypeptide(L)'
;MSSMKLVPAVPLVCGFLLSVVILRISALGQESSLPDAPQPQNQAKESKPEKNDQPSKPSKNHIFWVIPNYRADENTAEIKPLTPGAKFRIAFDDSFDPSAYLVAGAFAGLADAQNSYRDYGDGAAAFGKYYAAGFADQAIGNMMTEAVFPVALRQDPRYFVKGRGGFWKRTGYAISREVITRADDGRSQFNTSEIVGNAVAASISQAYAPAANRSFGNTTSKWGQQLGLDTFFNVLKEFWPDVRDKLFSQ
;
A
#
# COMPACT_ATOMS: atom_id res chain seq x y z
N MET A 1 -25.88 29.94 -15.04
CA MET A 1 -25.21 29.62 -13.80
C MET A 1 -25.61 28.19 -13.43
N SER A 2 -24.85 27.22 -13.88
CA SER A 2 -25.11 25.79 -13.60
C SER A 2 -24.33 25.38 -12.37
N SER A 3 -25.06 25.00 -11.34
CA SER A 3 -24.50 24.56 -10.06
C SER A 3 -23.77 23.23 -10.25
N MET A 4 -22.46 23.28 -10.19
CA MET A 4 -21.57 22.12 -10.27
C MET A 4 -21.73 21.31 -8.97
N LYS A 5 -22.54 20.24 -9.02
CA LYS A 5 -22.63 19.29 -7.91
C LYS A 5 -21.33 18.48 -7.88
N LEU A 6 -20.46 18.80 -6.94
CA LEU A 6 -19.32 17.96 -6.58
C LEU A 6 -19.88 16.63 -6.06
N VAL A 7 -19.68 15.55 -6.79
CA VAL A 7 -20.06 14.21 -6.35
C VAL A 7 -18.92 13.65 -5.48
N PRO A 8 -19.15 13.42 -4.18
CA PRO A 8 -18.12 12.84 -3.32
C PRO A 8 -18.08 11.32 -3.53
N ALA A 9 -17.33 10.85 -4.53
CA ALA A 9 -17.22 9.42 -4.82
C ALA A 9 -16.33 8.67 -3.78
N VAL A 10 -15.40 9.37 -3.13
CA VAL A 10 -14.38 8.76 -2.26
C VAL A 10 -14.91 8.23 -0.93
N PRO A 11 -15.83 8.89 -0.20
CA PRO A 11 -16.29 8.35 1.08
C PRO A 11 -17.07 7.05 0.92
N LEU A 12 -17.68 6.81 -0.26
CA LEU A 12 -18.46 5.59 -0.49
C LEU A 12 -17.57 4.35 -0.70
N VAL A 13 -16.45 4.50 -1.41
CA VAL A 13 -15.52 3.39 -1.69
C VAL A 13 -14.74 3.00 -0.43
N CYS A 14 -14.21 3.98 0.29
CA CYS A 14 -13.54 3.72 1.57
C CYS A 14 -14.53 3.18 2.62
N GLY A 15 -15.78 3.68 2.65
CA GLY A 15 -16.81 3.21 3.56
C GLY A 15 -17.26 1.78 3.27
N PHE A 16 -17.39 1.39 2.02
CA PHE A 16 -17.81 0.04 1.64
C PHE A 16 -16.72 -1.01 1.93
N LEU A 17 -15.47 -0.71 1.61
CA LEU A 17 -14.33 -1.59 1.92
C LEU A 17 -14.10 -1.69 3.44
N LEU A 18 -14.26 -0.60 4.18
CA LEU A 18 -14.15 -0.58 5.64
C LEU A 18 -15.29 -1.39 6.30
N SER A 19 -16.51 -1.33 5.77
CA SER A 19 -17.68 -2.05 6.29
C SER A 19 -17.53 -3.56 6.16
N VAL A 20 -16.97 -4.06 5.06
CA VAL A 20 -16.76 -5.50 4.85
C VAL A 20 -15.71 -6.06 5.81
N VAL A 21 -14.68 -5.26 6.16
CA VAL A 21 -13.63 -5.67 7.12
C VAL A 21 -14.13 -5.62 8.56
N ILE A 22 -14.91 -4.60 8.94
CA ILE A 22 -15.37 -4.42 10.32
C ILE A 22 -16.41 -5.50 10.72
N LEU A 23 -17.28 -5.92 9.81
CA LEU A 23 -18.34 -6.91 10.13
C LEU A 23 -17.80 -8.31 10.50
N ARG A 24 -16.57 -8.62 10.11
CA ARG A 24 -15.93 -9.94 10.40
C ARG A 24 -15.01 -9.92 11.62
N ILE A 25 -14.53 -8.76 12.04
CA ILE A 25 -13.55 -8.65 13.15
C ILE A 25 -14.22 -8.62 14.53
N SER A 26 -15.48 -8.20 14.63
CA SER A 26 -16.20 -8.11 15.90
C SER A 26 -16.51 -9.46 16.57
N ALA A 27 -16.29 -10.57 15.87
CA ALA A 27 -16.59 -11.92 16.37
C ALA A 27 -15.41 -12.64 17.08
N LEU A 28 -14.23 -12.01 17.19
CA LEU A 28 -12.99 -12.68 17.61
C LEU A 28 -12.29 -12.07 18.84
N GLY A 29 -13.00 -11.34 19.66
CA GLY A 29 -12.43 -10.68 20.85
C GLY A 29 -12.83 -11.31 22.16
N GLN A 30 -12.29 -12.48 22.53
CA GLN A 30 -12.10 -12.90 23.93
C GLN A 30 -11.28 -14.18 23.98
N GLU A 31 -10.02 -14.09 24.42
CA GLU A 31 -9.44 -15.16 25.24
C GLU A 31 -8.24 -14.69 26.07
N SER A 32 -8.19 -15.27 27.24
CA SER A 32 -7.50 -14.93 28.45
C SER A 32 -6.03 -15.32 28.49
N SER A 33 -5.30 -14.60 29.32
CA SER A 33 -3.91 -14.80 29.71
C SER A 33 -3.66 -16.08 30.52
N LEU A 34 -2.56 -16.79 30.25
CA LEU A 34 -1.89 -17.68 31.20
C LEU A 34 -0.36 -17.45 31.16
N PRO A 35 0.35 -17.66 32.28
CA PRO A 35 1.71 -17.16 32.46
C PRO A 35 2.81 -18.08 31.96
N ASP A 36 3.97 -17.46 31.67
CA ASP A 36 5.21 -18.05 31.17
C ASP A 36 5.84 -19.14 32.04
N ALA A 37 6.32 -20.19 31.38
CA ALA A 37 7.27 -21.13 31.91
C ALA A 37 8.65 -20.96 31.21
N PRO A 38 9.79 -21.14 31.92
CA PRO A 38 11.12 -20.84 31.37
C PRO A 38 11.59 -21.91 30.39
N GLN A 39 12.14 -21.48 29.27
CA GLN A 39 12.80 -22.38 28.30
C GLN A 39 14.28 -22.55 28.57
N PRO A 40 14.87 -23.75 28.34
CA PRO A 40 16.28 -24.01 28.54
C PRO A 40 17.13 -23.48 27.37
N GLN A 41 18.23 -22.85 27.72
CA GLN A 41 19.30 -22.41 26.81
C GLN A 41 19.91 -23.60 26.07
N ASN A 42 19.90 -23.58 24.75
CA ASN A 42 20.73 -24.44 23.92
C ASN A 42 21.89 -23.66 23.30
N GLN A 43 23.07 -24.26 23.48
CA GLN A 43 24.38 -23.75 23.18
C GLN A 43 24.59 -23.44 21.70
N ALA A 44 25.28 -22.34 21.48
CA ALA A 44 25.77 -21.88 20.19
C ALA A 44 26.60 -22.93 19.48
N LYS A 45 26.26 -23.26 18.26
CA LYS A 45 27.14 -23.84 17.27
C LYS A 45 27.61 -22.73 16.36
N GLU A 46 28.88 -22.40 16.49
CA GLU A 46 29.61 -21.43 15.70
C GLU A 46 29.59 -21.85 14.23
N SER A 47 28.76 -21.21 13.41
CA SER A 47 28.78 -21.35 11.96
C SER A 47 29.42 -20.10 11.35
N LYS A 48 30.50 -20.32 10.63
CA LYS A 48 31.27 -19.43 9.78
C LYS A 48 30.39 -18.46 9.02
N PRO A 49 30.71 -17.16 8.93
CA PRO A 49 29.87 -16.21 8.19
C PRO A 49 29.99 -16.49 6.68
N GLU A 50 28.98 -17.12 6.14
CA GLU A 50 28.75 -17.17 4.71
C GLU A 50 28.26 -15.78 4.28
N LYS A 51 29.08 -15.10 3.50
CA LYS A 51 28.85 -13.79 2.93
C LYS A 51 27.75 -13.93 1.89
N ASN A 52 26.48 -13.87 2.33
CA ASN A 52 25.33 -13.87 1.46
C ASN A 52 24.92 -12.41 1.23
N ASP A 53 25.53 -11.76 0.24
CA ASP A 53 25.24 -10.40 -0.22
C ASP A 53 23.88 -10.30 -0.98
N GLN A 54 22.95 -11.21 -0.72
CA GLN A 54 21.59 -11.04 -1.23
C GLN A 54 20.78 -10.23 -0.23
N PRO A 55 20.22 -9.06 -0.64
CA PRO A 55 19.21 -8.39 0.15
C PRO A 55 18.10 -9.38 0.42
N SER A 56 17.60 -9.44 1.66
CA SER A 56 16.46 -10.27 2.03
C SER A 56 15.36 -10.05 0.98
N LYS A 57 15.01 -11.12 0.22
CA LYS A 57 13.98 -11.03 -0.80
C LYS A 57 12.72 -10.49 -0.15
N PRO A 58 12.09 -9.42 -0.69
CA PRO A 58 10.82 -8.96 -0.20
C PRO A 58 9.85 -10.15 -0.14
N SER A 59 9.07 -10.23 0.91
CA SER A 59 8.06 -11.27 1.02
C SER A 59 7.17 -11.24 -0.22
N LYS A 60 7.16 -12.32 -1.02
CA LYS A 60 6.30 -12.46 -2.20
C LYS A 60 4.84 -12.79 -1.83
N ASN A 61 4.44 -12.45 -0.61
CA ASN A 61 3.10 -12.74 -0.13
C ASN A 61 2.12 -11.72 -0.68
N HIS A 62 0.99 -12.21 -1.14
CA HIS A 62 -0.14 -11.37 -1.54
C HIS A 62 -1.14 -11.29 -0.39
N ILE A 63 -1.74 -10.12 -0.17
CA ILE A 63 -2.88 -9.96 0.72
C ILE A 63 -4.10 -10.54 0.01
N PHE A 64 -4.78 -11.51 0.64
CA PHE A 64 -5.89 -12.27 0.05
C PHE A 64 -5.58 -12.87 -1.33
N TRP A 65 -4.29 -13.19 -1.61
CA TRP A 65 -3.77 -13.72 -2.89
C TRP A 65 -3.97 -12.81 -4.12
N VAL A 66 -4.52 -11.64 -3.95
CA VAL A 66 -4.90 -10.73 -5.03
C VAL A 66 -4.18 -9.39 -4.96
N ILE A 67 -3.84 -8.90 -3.77
CA ILE A 67 -3.22 -7.58 -3.61
C ILE A 67 -1.71 -7.75 -3.43
N PRO A 68 -0.86 -7.15 -4.28
CA PRO A 68 0.58 -7.20 -4.14
C PRO A 68 1.04 -6.68 -2.77
N ASN A 69 2.01 -7.35 -2.15
CA ASN A 69 2.51 -7.01 -0.82
C ASN A 69 4.04 -7.06 -0.76
N TYR A 70 4.71 -6.60 -1.81
CA TYR A 70 6.18 -6.61 -1.90
C TYR A 70 6.85 -5.64 -0.95
N ARG A 71 6.12 -4.60 -0.51
CA ARG A 71 6.59 -3.62 0.47
C ARG A 71 6.55 -4.10 1.92
N ALA A 72 5.73 -5.09 2.28
CA ALA A 72 5.60 -5.51 3.68
C ALA A 72 6.79 -6.35 4.13
N ASP A 73 7.39 -5.98 5.25
CA ASP A 73 8.44 -6.72 5.93
C ASP A 73 7.97 -7.12 7.34
N GLU A 74 7.84 -8.42 7.56
CA GLU A 74 7.46 -9.00 8.85
C GLU A 74 8.68 -9.21 9.76
N ASN A 75 9.89 -9.21 9.19
CA ASN A 75 11.12 -9.43 9.92
C ASN A 75 11.77 -8.10 10.33
N THR A 76 11.47 -7.66 11.54
CA THR A 76 12.03 -6.41 12.09
C THR A 76 13.37 -6.60 12.82
N ALA A 77 13.92 -7.80 12.89
CA ALA A 77 15.10 -8.11 13.69
C ALA A 77 16.43 -7.70 13.01
N GLU A 78 16.50 -7.79 11.67
CA GLU A 78 17.67 -7.37 10.89
C GLU A 78 17.24 -6.53 9.68
N ILE A 79 17.13 -5.22 9.85
CA ILE A 79 16.79 -4.33 8.76
C ILE A 79 18.05 -3.85 8.07
N LYS A 80 18.34 -4.43 6.90
CA LYS A 80 19.42 -3.97 6.03
C LYS A 80 18.90 -2.87 5.10
N PRO A 81 19.68 -1.79 4.89
CA PRO A 81 19.35 -0.77 3.90
C PRO A 81 19.15 -1.38 2.51
N LEU A 82 18.13 -0.91 1.79
CA LEU A 82 17.92 -1.32 0.41
C LEU A 82 18.86 -0.55 -0.53
N THR A 83 19.42 -1.26 -1.49
CA THR A 83 20.13 -0.60 -2.60
C THR A 83 19.13 0.14 -3.50
N PRO A 84 19.56 1.18 -4.23
CA PRO A 84 18.70 1.85 -5.22
C PRO A 84 18.02 0.87 -6.19
N GLY A 85 18.77 -0.09 -6.73
CA GLY A 85 18.21 -1.12 -7.61
C GLY A 85 17.15 -2.00 -6.95
N ALA A 86 17.29 -2.29 -5.65
CA ALA A 86 16.28 -3.06 -4.92
C ALA A 86 14.97 -2.25 -4.73
N LYS A 87 15.05 -0.93 -4.51
CA LYS A 87 13.88 -0.05 -4.42
C LYS A 87 13.13 -0.01 -5.77
N PHE A 88 13.84 0.16 -6.88
CA PHE A 88 13.25 0.09 -8.21
C PHE A 88 12.61 -1.26 -8.50
N ARG A 89 13.22 -2.35 -8.03
CA ARG A 89 12.65 -3.68 -8.20
C ARG A 89 11.35 -3.86 -7.43
N ILE A 90 11.26 -3.35 -6.20
CA ILE A 90 10.01 -3.39 -5.42
C ILE A 90 8.92 -2.65 -6.18
N ALA A 91 9.17 -1.41 -6.61
CA ALA A 91 8.21 -0.60 -7.36
C ALA A 91 7.77 -1.29 -8.67
N PHE A 92 8.69 -1.97 -9.36
CA PHE A 92 8.37 -2.73 -10.56
C PHE A 92 7.51 -3.96 -10.24
N ASP A 93 7.93 -4.75 -9.25
CA ASP A 93 7.20 -5.96 -8.85
C ASP A 93 5.78 -5.60 -8.36
N ASP A 94 5.60 -4.52 -7.56
CA ASP A 94 4.27 -4.05 -7.12
C ASP A 94 3.41 -3.51 -8.29
N SER A 95 4.04 -2.88 -9.30
CA SER A 95 3.31 -2.31 -10.44
C SER A 95 2.88 -3.37 -11.46
N PHE A 96 3.70 -4.37 -11.70
CA PHE A 96 3.54 -5.33 -12.81
C PHE A 96 3.29 -6.77 -12.36
N ASP A 97 2.93 -6.98 -11.10
CA ASP A 97 2.44 -8.26 -10.63
C ASP A 97 1.12 -8.64 -11.33
N PRO A 98 0.90 -9.91 -11.70
CA PRO A 98 -0.36 -10.34 -12.32
C PRO A 98 -1.62 -9.91 -11.56
N SER A 99 -1.56 -9.84 -10.23
CA SER A 99 -2.68 -9.40 -9.41
C SER A 99 -2.94 -7.88 -9.50
N ALA A 100 -1.92 -7.06 -9.78
CA ALA A 100 -2.09 -5.62 -9.98
C ALA A 100 -3.02 -5.31 -11.16
N TYR A 101 -2.97 -6.12 -12.21
CA TYR A 101 -3.87 -5.98 -13.36
C TYR A 101 -5.33 -6.27 -12.99
N LEU A 102 -5.58 -7.25 -12.11
CA LEU A 102 -6.93 -7.55 -11.63
C LEU A 102 -7.47 -6.43 -10.74
N VAL A 103 -6.63 -5.91 -9.86
CA VAL A 103 -6.99 -4.77 -8.98
C VAL A 103 -7.27 -3.52 -9.82
N ALA A 104 -6.42 -3.21 -10.80
CA ALA A 104 -6.66 -2.10 -11.73
C ALA A 104 -7.98 -2.26 -12.50
N GLY A 105 -8.30 -3.50 -12.94
CA GLY A 105 -9.58 -3.81 -13.60
C GLY A 105 -10.79 -3.58 -12.70
N ALA A 106 -10.72 -3.98 -11.44
CA ALA A 106 -11.79 -3.76 -10.48
C ALA A 106 -12.03 -2.26 -10.21
N PHE A 107 -10.96 -1.48 -10.02
CA PHE A 107 -11.09 -0.03 -9.86
C PHE A 107 -11.55 0.68 -11.14
N ALA A 108 -11.11 0.22 -12.31
CA ALA A 108 -11.59 0.73 -13.58
C ALA A 108 -13.10 0.48 -13.77
N GLY A 109 -13.57 -0.73 -13.45
CA GLY A 109 -14.99 -1.05 -13.50
C GLY A 109 -15.83 -0.22 -12.55
N LEU A 110 -15.31 0.06 -11.35
CA LEU A 110 -15.98 0.94 -10.39
C LEU A 110 -16.02 2.40 -10.88
N ALA A 111 -14.92 2.90 -11.45
CA ALA A 111 -14.84 4.26 -11.99
C ALA A 111 -15.74 4.43 -13.21
N ASP A 112 -15.84 3.43 -14.07
CA ASP A 112 -16.74 3.38 -15.22
C ASP A 112 -18.21 3.35 -14.77
N ALA A 113 -18.57 2.49 -13.83
CA ALA A 113 -19.92 2.41 -13.26
C ALA A 113 -20.36 3.73 -12.57
N GLN A 114 -19.42 4.49 -12.03
CA GLN A 114 -19.67 5.83 -11.44
C GLN A 114 -19.63 6.96 -12.49
N ASN A 115 -19.31 6.67 -13.74
CA ASN A 115 -19.11 7.64 -14.82
C ASN A 115 -18.17 8.80 -14.38
N SER A 116 -17.02 8.42 -13.79
CA SER A 116 -16.09 9.37 -13.17
C SER A 116 -15.50 10.37 -14.16
N TYR A 117 -15.35 9.97 -15.43
CA TYR A 117 -14.89 10.79 -16.54
C TYR A 117 -15.89 10.70 -17.71
N ARG A 118 -16.84 11.63 -17.77
CA ARG A 118 -17.89 11.63 -18.82
C ARG A 118 -17.33 11.64 -20.24
N ASP A 119 -16.18 12.25 -20.45
CA ASP A 119 -15.51 12.33 -21.75
C ASP A 119 -14.99 10.97 -22.25
N TYR A 120 -14.95 9.95 -21.41
CA TYR A 120 -14.57 8.60 -21.85
C TYR A 120 -15.71 7.91 -22.62
N GLY A 121 -16.96 8.37 -22.45
CA GLY A 121 -18.15 7.79 -23.06
C GLY A 121 -18.60 6.51 -22.35
N ASP A 122 -19.18 5.58 -23.08
CA ASP A 122 -19.78 4.37 -22.54
C ASP A 122 -19.21 3.11 -23.21
N GLY A 123 -19.45 1.94 -22.58
CA GLY A 123 -19.13 0.62 -23.10
C GLY A 123 -17.65 0.23 -23.01
N ALA A 124 -17.27 -0.81 -23.75
CA ALA A 124 -15.94 -1.40 -23.65
C ALA A 124 -14.78 -0.42 -23.92
N ALA A 125 -14.99 0.56 -24.80
CA ALA A 125 -13.97 1.57 -25.11
C ALA A 125 -13.76 2.54 -23.93
N ALA A 126 -14.82 2.92 -23.22
CA ALA A 126 -14.75 3.71 -22.00
C ALA A 126 -14.03 2.94 -20.90
N PHE A 127 -14.43 1.69 -20.64
CA PHE A 127 -13.76 0.82 -19.70
C PHE A 127 -12.26 0.69 -19.98
N GLY A 128 -11.86 0.51 -21.27
CA GLY A 128 -10.45 0.44 -21.67
C GLY A 128 -9.66 1.71 -21.30
N LYS A 129 -10.28 2.89 -21.44
CA LYS A 129 -9.67 4.18 -21.05
C LYS A 129 -9.52 4.29 -19.52
N TYR A 130 -10.55 3.92 -18.76
CA TYR A 130 -10.47 3.87 -17.30
C TYR A 130 -9.39 2.92 -16.82
N TYR A 131 -9.33 1.73 -17.45
CA TYR A 131 -8.33 0.73 -17.13
C TYR A 131 -6.91 1.24 -17.40
N ALA A 132 -6.65 1.76 -18.59
CA ALA A 132 -5.34 2.26 -18.98
C ALA A 132 -4.89 3.44 -18.08
N ALA A 133 -5.80 4.38 -17.81
CA ALA A 133 -5.51 5.51 -16.94
C ALA A 133 -5.26 5.07 -15.49
N GLY A 134 -6.09 4.17 -14.94
CA GLY A 134 -5.95 3.67 -13.58
C GLY A 134 -4.67 2.85 -13.39
N PHE A 135 -4.34 2.01 -14.37
CA PHE A 135 -3.08 1.24 -14.35
C PHE A 135 -1.84 2.16 -14.44
N ALA A 136 -1.89 3.17 -15.31
CA ALA A 136 -0.82 4.17 -15.41
C ALA A 136 -0.66 4.95 -14.09
N ASP A 137 -1.77 5.36 -13.46
CA ASP A 137 -1.76 6.03 -12.16
C ASP A 137 -1.09 5.18 -11.08
N GLN A 138 -1.43 3.89 -11.00
CA GLN A 138 -0.84 2.95 -10.05
C GLN A 138 0.66 2.77 -10.31
N ALA A 139 1.06 2.50 -11.55
CA ALA A 139 2.46 2.27 -11.89
C ALA A 139 3.33 3.52 -11.65
N ILE A 140 2.83 4.71 -12.01
CA ILE A 140 3.52 5.98 -11.76
C ILE A 140 3.58 6.25 -10.25
N GLY A 141 2.48 6.02 -9.52
CA GLY A 141 2.44 6.14 -8.06
C GLY A 141 3.52 5.31 -7.41
N ASN A 142 3.53 4.00 -7.65
CA ASN A 142 4.53 3.08 -7.10
C ASN A 142 5.97 3.51 -7.47
N MET A 143 6.21 3.90 -8.75
CA MET A 143 7.54 4.37 -9.15
C MET A 143 7.97 5.62 -8.37
N MET A 144 7.07 6.57 -8.10
CA MET A 144 7.40 7.77 -7.35
C MET A 144 7.59 7.47 -5.85
N THR A 145 6.66 6.74 -5.21
CA THR A 145 6.65 6.53 -3.77
C THR A 145 7.59 5.41 -3.29
N GLU A 146 7.95 4.46 -4.15
CA GLU A 146 8.75 3.28 -3.76
C GLU A 146 10.17 3.30 -4.33
N ALA A 147 10.42 4.03 -5.43
CA ALA A 147 11.72 4.07 -6.09
C ALA A 147 12.32 5.47 -6.16
N VAL A 148 11.74 6.37 -6.95
CA VAL A 148 12.36 7.66 -7.30
C VAL A 148 12.63 8.51 -6.05
N PHE A 149 11.58 8.82 -5.29
CA PHE A 149 11.74 9.63 -4.08
C PHE A 149 12.48 8.89 -2.96
N PRO A 150 12.24 7.59 -2.66
CA PRO A 150 13.02 6.85 -1.69
C PRO A 150 14.52 6.77 -1.99
N VAL A 151 14.90 6.68 -3.26
CA VAL A 151 16.32 6.72 -3.65
C VAL A 151 16.89 8.13 -3.44
N ALA A 152 16.21 9.16 -3.93
CA ALA A 152 16.66 10.55 -3.82
C ALA A 152 16.76 11.04 -2.38
N LEU A 153 15.84 10.62 -1.50
CA LEU A 153 15.72 11.07 -0.12
C LEU A 153 16.31 10.09 0.90
N ARG A 154 16.88 8.97 0.44
CA ARG A 154 17.41 7.88 1.29
C ARG A 154 16.36 7.38 2.30
N GLN A 155 15.13 7.17 1.82
CA GLN A 155 14.02 6.61 2.57
C GLN A 155 13.82 5.13 2.24
N ASP A 156 13.42 4.35 3.25
CA ASP A 156 13.08 2.95 3.04
C ASP A 156 11.58 2.85 2.67
N PRO A 157 11.24 2.35 1.47
CA PRO A 157 9.85 2.26 1.03
C PRO A 157 9.08 1.12 1.69
N ARG A 158 9.74 0.25 2.48
CA ARG A 158 9.10 -0.91 3.09
C ARG A 158 8.16 -0.50 4.23
N TYR A 159 7.07 -1.24 4.32
CA TYR A 159 6.18 -1.21 5.47
C TYR A 159 6.61 -2.27 6.49
N PHE A 160 7.01 -1.86 7.67
CA PHE A 160 7.41 -2.76 8.75
C PHE A 160 6.22 -3.08 9.64
N VAL A 161 5.78 -4.35 9.60
CA VAL A 161 4.64 -4.81 10.40
C VAL A 161 4.98 -4.73 11.89
N LYS A 162 4.11 -4.10 12.68
CA LYS A 162 4.28 -4.02 14.13
C LYS A 162 3.97 -5.35 14.82
N GLY A 163 2.93 -6.04 14.37
CA GLY A 163 2.55 -7.39 14.79
C GLY A 163 2.13 -7.55 16.26
N ARG A 164 2.28 -6.53 17.11
CA ARG A 164 2.04 -6.61 18.57
C ARG A 164 1.28 -5.42 19.11
N GLY A 165 0.43 -5.66 20.10
CA GLY A 165 -0.44 -4.65 20.72
C GLY A 165 -1.90 -4.81 20.30
N GLY A 166 -2.80 -4.06 20.96
CA GLY A 166 -4.23 -4.10 20.66
C GLY A 166 -4.56 -3.45 19.31
N PHE A 167 -5.76 -3.76 18.80
CA PHE A 167 -6.26 -3.31 17.50
C PHE A 167 -6.03 -1.81 17.24
N TRP A 168 -6.48 -0.94 18.13
CA TRP A 168 -6.36 0.52 17.96
C TRP A 168 -4.92 1.02 17.93
N LYS A 169 -4.03 0.38 18.72
CA LYS A 169 -2.61 0.74 18.74
C LYS A 169 -1.90 0.36 17.45
N ARG A 170 -2.26 -0.76 16.86
CA ARG A 170 -1.73 -1.23 15.57
C ARG A 170 -2.31 -0.41 14.42
N THR A 171 -3.61 -0.13 14.43
CA THR A 171 -4.25 0.74 13.43
C THR A 171 -3.63 2.14 13.45
N GLY A 172 -3.47 2.75 14.63
CA GLY A 172 -2.81 4.05 14.75
C GLY A 172 -1.35 4.03 14.26
N TYR A 173 -0.64 2.92 14.48
CA TYR A 173 0.70 2.73 13.93
C TYR A 173 0.65 2.67 12.39
N ALA A 174 -0.23 1.86 11.80
CA ALA A 174 -0.36 1.72 10.35
C ALA A 174 -0.68 3.08 9.68
N ILE A 175 -1.62 3.83 10.23
CA ILE A 175 -1.94 5.19 9.75
C ILE A 175 -0.72 6.13 9.87
N SER A 176 0.03 6.04 10.97
CA SER A 176 1.20 6.90 11.17
C SER A 176 2.30 6.65 10.14
N ARG A 177 2.35 5.49 9.49
CA ARG A 177 3.36 5.15 8.47
C ARG A 177 3.17 5.95 7.18
N GLU A 178 2.00 6.49 6.96
CA GLU A 178 1.75 7.45 5.88
C GLU A 178 2.60 8.71 6.02
N VAL A 179 2.77 9.17 7.27
CA VAL A 179 3.44 10.44 7.58
C VAL A 179 4.88 10.24 8.08
N ILE A 180 5.16 9.06 8.67
CA ILE A 180 6.46 8.75 9.27
C ILE A 180 7.00 7.46 8.64
N THR A 181 8.15 7.55 8.02
CA THR A 181 8.87 6.40 7.47
C THR A 181 10.23 6.22 8.15
N ARG A 182 10.99 5.25 7.67
CA ARG A 182 12.35 4.99 8.09
C ARG A 182 13.34 5.47 7.03
N ALA A 183 14.45 6.09 7.46
CA ALA A 183 15.58 6.34 6.61
C ALA A 183 16.37 5.05 6.34
N ASP A 184 17.22 5.03 5.31
CA ASP A 184 18.11 3.91 5.02
C ASP A 184 19.09 3.61 6.17
N ASP A 185 19.39 4.60 7.03
CA ASP A 185 20.20 4.44 8.25
C ASP A 185 19.39 3.98 9.48
N GLY A 186 18.12 3.68 9.31
CA GLY A 186 17.22 3.16 10.35
C GLY A 186 16.52 4.21 11.20
N ARG A 187 16.85 5.51 11.07
CA ARG A 187 16.18 6.58 11.82
C ARG A 187 14.76 6.83 11.30
N SER A 188 13.85 7.23 12.19
CA SER A 188 12.53 7.68 11.79
C SER A 188 12.60 9.09 11.21
N GLN A 189 11.86 9.34 10.12
CA GLN A 189 11.77 10.65 9.49
C GLN A 189 10.38 10.87 8.88
N PHE A 190 10.09 12.12 8.49
CA PHE A 190 8.87 12.43 7.76
C PHE A 190 8.86 11.70 6.41
N ASN A 191 7.72 11.11 6.04
CA ASN A 191 7.55 10.31 4.82
C ASN A 191 7.34 11.21 3.59
N THR A 192 8.40 11.93 3.23
CA THR A 192 8.37 12.82 2.06
C THR A 192 8.13 12.04 0.76
N SER A 193 8.63 10.80 0.68
CA SER A 193 8.43 9.95 -0.50
C SER A 193 6.96 9.67 -0.75
N GLU A 194 6.19 9.34 0.27
CA GLU A 194 4.76 9.06 0.15
C GLU A 194 3.99 10.36 -0.17
N ILE A 195 4.20 11.40 0.62
CA ILE A 195 3.42 12.65 0.51
C ILE A 195 3.72 13.37 -0.82
N VAL A 196 5.00 13.61 -1.12
CA VAL A 196 5.42 14.34 -2.33
C VAL A 196 5.40 13.45 -3.56
N GLY A 197 5.76 12.17 -3.43
CA GLY A 197 5.71 11.19 -4.51
C GLY A 197 4.30 11.06 -5.08
N ASN A 198 3.30 10.89 -4.23
CA ASN A 198 1.89 10.86 -4.63
C ASN A 198 1.41 12.20 -5.22
N ALA A 199 1.87 13.35 -4.71
CA ALA A 199 1.53 14.64 -5.30
C ALA A 199 2.09 14.80 -6.72
N VAL A 200 3.33 14.36 -6.94
CA VAL A 200 3.95 14.37 -8.28
C VAL A 200 3.26 13.37 -9.20
N ALA A 201 2.95 12.16 -8.75
CA ALA A 201 2.22 11.17 -9.53
C ALA A 201 0.82 11.70 -9.94
N ALA A 202 0.07 12.30 -9.01
CA ALA A 202 -1.21 12.92 -9.30
C ALA A 202 -1.08 14.09 -10.31
N SER A 203 0.02 14.83 -10.26
CA SER A 203 0.30 15.89 -11.24
C SER A 203 0.62 15.34 -12.64
N ILE A 204 1.41 14.28 -12.72
CA ILE A 204 1.73 13.60 -13.99
C ILE A 204 0.45 13.04 -14.62
N SER A 205 -0.47 12.52 -13.84
CA SER A 205 -1.72 11.96 -14.33
C SER A 205 -2.61 12.98 -15.08
N GLN A 206 -2.41 14.28 -14.83
CA GLN A 206 -3.12 15.33 -15.59
C GLN A 206 -2.74 15.33 -17.07
N ALA A 207 -1.57 14.82 -17.44
CA ALA A 207 -1.12 14.80 -18.84
C ALA A 207 -2.04 13.94 -19.74
N TYR A 208 -2.59 12.86 -19.18
CA TYR A 208 -3.48 11.93 -19.89
C TYR A 208 -4.94 11.95 -19.39
N ALA A 209 -5.26 12.75 -18.39
CA ALA A 209 -6.65 12.94 -17.96
C ALA A 209 -7.45 13.68 -19.06
N PRO A 210 -8.78 13.49 -19.14
CA PRO A 210 -9.65 14.29 -20.00
C PRO A 210 -9.52 15.78 -19.73
N ALA A 211 -9.59 16.60 -20.77
CA ALA A 211 -9.36 18.06 -20.68
C ALA A 211 -10.29 18.72 -19.65
N ALA A 212 -11.56 18.29 -19.58
CA ALA A 212 -12.53 18.77 -18.62
C ALA A 212 -12.18 18.47 -17.16
N ASN A 213 -11.30 17.48 -16.92
CA ASN A 213 -10.89 17.04 -15.59
C ASN A 213 -9.51 17.59 -15.18
N ARG A 214 -8.84 18.34 -16.04
CA ARG A 214 -7.51 18.94 -15.76
C ARG A 214 -7.69 20.20 -14.93
N SER A 215 -7.62 20.07 -13.61
CA SER A 215 -7.69 21.21 -12.71
C SER A 215 -6.87 20.97 -11.45
N PHE A 216 -6.45 22.03 -10.77
CA PHE A 216 -5.76 21.95 -9.49
C PHE A 216 -6.62 21.23 -8.44
N GLY A 217 -7.94 21.48 -8.42
CA GLY A 217 -8.86 20.81 -7.50
C GLY A 217 -8.92 19.29 -7.72
N ASN A 218 -8.96 18.84 -8.99
CA ASN A 218 -8.96 17.42 -9.32
C ASN A 218 -7.61 16.76 -9.00
N THR A 219 -6.50 17.45 -9.23
CA THR A 219 -5.16 16.96 -8.85
C THR A 219 -5.07 16.76 -7.34
N THR A 220 -5.50 17.75 -6.56
CA THR A 220 -5.47 17.67 -5.09
C THR A 220 -6.42 16.59 -4.57
N SER A 221 -7.60 16.44 -5.18
CA SER A 221 -8.55 15.37 -4.83
C SER A 221 -7.93 13.99 -5.12
N LYS A 222 -7.28 13.82 -6.27
CA LYS A 222 -6.61 12.58 -6.64
C LYS A 222 -5.47 12.26 -5.69
N TRP A 223 -4.63 13.24 -5.37
CA TRP A 223 -3.58 13.10 -4.38
C TRP A 223 -4.12 12.65 -3.01
N GLY A 224 -5.17 13.30 -2.50
CA GLY A 224 -5.82 12.89 -1.26
C GLY A 224 -6.41 11.48 -1.31
N GLN A 225 -6.95 11.06 -2.46
CA GLN A 225 -7.44 9.71 -2.67
C GLN A 225 -6.31 8.67 -2.62
N GLN A 226 -5.18 8.94 -3.26
CA GLN A 226 -4.01 8.06 -3.21
C GLN A 226 -3.52 7.87 -1.77
N LEU A 227 -3.29 8.96 -1.02
CA LEU A 227 -2.91 8.88 0.39
C LEU A 227 -3.93 8.10 1.25
N GLY A 228 -5.23 8.26 0.97
CA GLY A 228 -6.28 7.50 1.65
C GLY A 228 -6.22 6.00 1.36
N LEU A 229 -5.99 5.63 0.10
CA LEU A 229 -5.81 4.24 -0.31
C LEU A 229 -4.54 3.62 0.28
N ASP A 230 -3.42 4.34 0.25
CA ASP A 230 -2.15 3.87 0.82
C ASP A 230 -2.27 3.66 2.33
N THR A 231 -2.95 4.58 3.04
CA THR A 231 -3.31 4.42 4.45
C THR A 231 -4.14 3.16 4.69
N PHE A 232 -5.14 2.92 3.86
CA PHE A 232 -5.99 1.72 3.94
C PHE A 232 -5.17 0.45 3.72
N PHE A 233 -4.32 0.41 2.70
CA PHE A 233 -3.44 -0.73 2.44
C PHE A 233 -2.41 -0.93 3.56
N ASN A 234 -1.91 0.12 4.19
CA ASN A 234 -1.04 0.01 5.35
C ASN A 234 -1.75 -0.67 6.53
N VAL A 235 -3.03 -0.38 6.75
CA VAL A 235 -3.84 -1.09 7.76
C VAL A 235 -4.01 -2.57 7.37
N LEU A 236 -4.30 -2.87 6.11
CA LEU A 236 -4.38 -4.27 5.66
C LEU A 236 -3.05 -5.02 5.84
N LYS A 237 -1.92 -4.41 5.46
CA LYS A 237 -0.58 -4.99 5.64
C LYS A 237 -0.29 -5.28 7.12
N GLU A 238 -0.72 -4.41 8.04
CA GLU A 238 -0.52 -4.59 9.48
C GLU A 238 -1.25 -5.82 10.04
N PHE A 239 -2.46 -6.09 9.55
CA PHE A 239 -3.27 -7.19 10.08
C PHE A 239 -3.22 -8.47 9.23
N TRP A 240 -2.62 -8.42 8.05
CA TRP A 240 -2.55 -9.57 7.15
C TRP A 240 -1.88 -10.80 7.76
N PRO A 241 -0.75 -10.70 8.49
CA PRO A 241 -0.15 -11.87 9.13
C PRO A 241 -1.11 -12.60 10.06
N ASP A 242 -1.87 -11.87 10.88
CA ASP A 242 -2.83 -12.48 11.81
C ASP A 242 -3.96 -13.21 11.07
N VAL A 243 -4.45 -12.63 9.96
CA VAL A 243 -5.49 -13.22 9.13
C VAL A 243 -4.96 -14.46 8.42
N ARG A 244 -3.77 -14.36 7.83
CA ARG A 244 -3.09 -15.47 7.16
C ARG A 244 -2.89 -16.65 8.10
N ASP A 245 -2.30 -16.39 9.28
CA ASP A 245 -1.99 -17.44 10.23
C ASP A 245 -3.25 -18.15 10.72
N LYS A 246 -4.36 -17.43 10.94
CA LYS A 246 -5.66 -18.03 11.29
C LYS A 246 -6.29 -18.88 10.18
N LEU A 247 -6.06 -18.52 8.92
CA LEU A 247 -6.61 -19.24 7.78
C LEU A 247 -5.82 -20.51 7.44
N PHE A 248 -4.53 -20.55 7.78
CA PHE A 248 -3.61 -21.65 7.37
C PHE A 248 -3.02 -22.45 8.53
N SER A 249 -3.32 -22.12 9.78
CA SER A 249 -2.90 -22.88 10.95
C SER A 249 -3.82 -24.09 11.25
N GLN A 250 -4.45 -24.68 10.22
CA GLN A 250 -5.18 -25.95 10.34
C GLN A 250 -4.32 -27.12 9.93
#